data_9b9284add92782f6795d183d1c46d208
#
_entry.id   9b9284add92782f6795d183d1c46d208
#
_cell.length_a   1.000
_cell.length_b   1.000
_cell.length_c   1.000
_cell.angle_alpha   90.00
_cell.angle_beta   90.00
_cell.angle_gamma   90.00
#
_symmetry.space_group_name_H-M   'P 1'
#
loop_
_entity.id
_entity.type
_entity.pdbx_description
1 polymer ?
#
loop_
_entity_poly.entity_id
_entity_poly.type
_entity_poly.pdbx_seq_one_letter_code
_entity_poly.pdbx_strand_id
1 'polypeptide(L)'
;MSKMTKVGVTGGSGFIGRYVAEELQKRGYTPVIFDHHKRSTGEYPEGVEVFIGDVRDDVALTELAAHVDGIIHLAAVLGTQETIKNPRPAAMSNLMGGLNFLEACAQYNLPGAYICVGNHWMNNTYSITKTMIERFVRMFNKDRGTRVNCVRAVNAYGPRQVAATPFGHGKVRKITPAFVCRALSDMPIEVYGDGQQVSDMVYVGDVAKALVLALEEAQAGNVIDEVIEVGPKDNKTVNEVAETVANMVSAFKEKNQFLLSTYQCVQAK
;
A
#
# COMPACT_ATOMS: atom_id res chain seq x y z
N MET A 1 -18.84 11.17 -20.52
CA MET A 1 -17.90 11.45 -19.41
C MET A 1 -16.62 12.01 -20.01
N SER A 2 -16.01 13.05 -19.41
CA SER A 2 -14.69 13.54 -19.83
C SER A 2 -13.66 12.43 -19.65
N LYS A 3 -12.60 12.43 -20.47
CA LYS A 3 -11.51 11.46 -20.35
C LYS A 3 -10.74 11.79 -19.07
N MET A 4 -10.61 10.82 -18.16
CA MET A 4 -9.76 10.93 -16.97
C MET A 4 -8.30 11.05 -17.40
N THR A 5 -7.58 12.04 -16.89
CA THR A 5 -6.18 12.30 -17.21
C THR A 5 -5.31 12.42 -15.97
N LYS A 6 -5.80 13.06 -14.92
CA LYS A 6 -5.09 13.24 -13.66
C LYS A 6 -5.72 12.40 -12.55
N VAL A 7 -4.90 11.69 -11.80
CA VAL A 7 -5.36 10.83 -10.70
C VAL A 7 -4.63 11.19 -9.40
N GLY A 8 -5.40 11.62 -8.40
CA GLY A 8 -4.91 11.88 -7.06
C GLY A 8 -4.60 10.56 -6.32
N VAL A 9 -3.46 10.48 -5.66
CA VAL A 9 -3.06 9.32 -4.86
C VAL A 9 -2.72 9.78 -3.46
N THR A 10 -3.66 9.62 -2.52
CA THR A 10 -3.38 9.96 -1.12
C THR A 10 -2.49 8.89 -0.49
N GLY A 11 -1.51 9.29 0.32
CA GLY A 11 -0.48 8.36 0.78
C GLY A 11 0.47 7.91 -0.34
N GLY A 12 0.55 8.70 -1.40
CA GLY A 12 1.27 8.36 -2.63
C GLY A 12 2.79 8.24 -2.47
N SER A 13 3.39 8.86 -1.46
CA SER A 13 4.82 8.67 -1.13
C SER A 13 5.11 7.37 -0.37
N GLY A 14 4.07 6.64 0.03
CA GLY A 14 4.18 5.35 0.69
C GLY A 14 4.63 4.22 -0.24
N PHE A 15 4.83 3.04 0.35
CA PHE A 15 5.28 1.84 -0.37
C PHE A 15 4.34 1.47 -1.55
N ILE A 16 3.04 1.31 -1.31
CA ILE A 16 2.06 0.99 -2.36
C ILE A 16 1.87 2.18 -3.30
N GLY A 17 1.83 3.40 -2.76
CA GLY A 17 1.56 4.61 -3.54
C GLY A 17 2.52 4.86 -4.69
N ARG A 18 3.80 4.56 -4.50
CA ARG A 18 4.81 4.65 -5.58
C ARG A 18 4.54 3.69 -6.74
N TYR A 19 4.14 2.47 -6.45
CA TYR A 19 3.76 1.50 -7.49
C TYR A 19 2.46 1.89 -8.19
N VAL A 20 1.51 2.49 -7.45
CA VAL A 20 0.29 3.05 -8.05
C VAL A 20 0.63 4.20 -8.99
N ALA A 21 1.52 5.11 -8.61
CA ALA A 21 1.97 6.20 -9.48
C ALA A 21 2.64 5.68 -10.76
N GLU A 22 3.52 4.68 -10.65
CA GLU A 22 4.14 4.02 -11.80
C GLU A 22 3.12 3.31 -12.71
N GLU A 23 2.14 2.62 -12.12
CA GLU A 23 1.09 1.94 -12.89
C GLU A 23 0.17 2.94 -13.61
N LEU A 24 -0.18 4.06 -12.97
CA LEU A 24 -0.93 5.14 -13.58
C LEU A 24 -0.19 5.72 -14.79
N GLN A 25 1.11 6.01 -14.65
CA GLN A 25 1.92 6.51 -15.77
C GLN A 25 2.01 5.52 -16.93
N LYS A 26 2.19 4.22 -16.66
CA LYS A 26 2.17 3.17 -17.69
C LYS A 26 0.88 3.15 -18.50
N ARG A 27 -0.24 3.58 -17.88
CA ARG A 27 -1.57 3.66 -18.53
C ARG A 27 -1.86 5.02 -19.13
N GLY A 28 -0.91 5.96 -19.08
CA GLY A 28 -1.03 7.28 -19.67
C GLY A 28 -1.75 8.31 -18.83
N TYR A 29 -1.91 8.06 -17.52
CA TYR A 29 -2.41 9.03 -16.54
C TYR A 29 -1.27 9.85 -15.94
N THR A 30 -1.58 11.06 -15.50
CA THR A 30 -0.69 11.89 -14.68
C THR A 30 -1.02 11.67 -13.21
N PRO A 31 -0.14 11.02 -12.42
CA PRO A 31 -0.35 10.88 -10.99
C PRO A 31 -0.13 12.21 -10.26
N VAL A 32 -1.02 12.53 -9.34
CA VAL A 32 -0.91 13.65 -8.40
C VAL A 32 -0.77 13.06 -7.00
N ILE A 33 0.44 13.10 -6.45
CA ILE A 33 0.72 12.56 -5.12
C ILE A 33 0.22 13.54 -4.08
N PHE A 34 -0.64 13.07 -3.17
CA PHE A 34 -1.07 13.81 -2.00
C PHE A 34 -0.54 13.10 -0.76
N ASP A 35 0.37 13.73 -0.03
CA ASP A 35 0.98 13.15 1.16
C ASP A 35 1.45 14.19 2.15
N HIS A 36 1.69 13.75 3.37
CA HIS A 36 2.18 14.58 4.44
C HIS A 36 3.68 14.84 4.27
N HIS A 37 4.11 16.09 4.31
CA HIS A 37 5.47 16.56 4.06
C HIS A 37 6.60 15.73 4.72
N LYS A 38 6.39 15.22 5.92
CA LYS A 38 7.42 14.49 6.69
C LYS A 38 7.77 13.09 6.16
N ARG A 39 7.05 12.57 5.16
CA ARG A 39 7.28 11.22 4.62
C ARG A 39 7.74 11.19 3.16
N SER A 40 7.82 12.32 2.50
CA SER A 40 8.27 12.43 1.10
C SER A 40 9.80 12.28 0.96
N THR A 41 10.35 11.17 1.44
CA THR A 41 11.79 10.87 1.33
C THR A 41 12.09 9.99 0.12
N GLY A 42 11.47 10.20 -1.01
CA GLY A 42 11.72 9.36 -2.15
C GLY A 42 11.68 10.11 -3.46
N GLU A 43 12.51 9.70 -4.38
CA GLU A 43 12.44 10.10 -5.76
C GLU A 43 11.10 9.60 -6.34
N TYR A 44 10.31 10.52 -6.84
CA TYR A 44 9.11 10.20 -7.61
C TYR A 44 9.50 9.95 -9.06
N PRO A 45 8.74 9.14 -9.81
CA PRO A 45 8.90 9.07 -11.25
C PRO A 45 8.80 10.47 -11.88
N GLU A 46 9.51 10.71 -12.97
CA GLU A 46 9.43 11.97 -13.73
C GLU A 46 7.97 12.25 -14.15
N GLY A 47 7.54 13.50 -14.11
CA GLY A 47 6.19 13.91 -14.49
C GLY A 47 5.12 13.69 -13.41
N VAL A 48 5.51 13.37 -12.18
CA VAL A 48 4.58 13.26 -11.04
C VAL A 48 4.39 14.64 -10.40
N GLU A 49 3.14 15.08 -10.26
CA GLU A 49 2.79 16.26 -9.47
C GLU A 49 2.75 15.89 -7.98
N VAL A 50 3.22 16.77 -7.10
CA VAL A 50 3.19 16.57 -5.65
C VAL A 50 2.38 17.66 -4.98
N PHE A 51 1.34 17.26 -4.25
CA PHE A 51 0.45 18.09 -3.47
C PHE A 51 0.65 17.76 -1.99
N ILE A 52 1.17 18.70 -1.21
CA ILE A 52 1.45 18.45 0.21
C ILE A 52 0.21 18.79 1.03
N GLY A 53 -0.30 17.81 1.77
CA GLY A 53 -1.49 17.98 2.61
C GLY A 53 -1.71 16.82 3.57
N ASP A 54 -2.60 17.05 4.52
CA ASP A 54 -3.04 16.06 5.48
C ASP A 54 -4.48 15.62 5.11
N VAL A 55 -4.72 14.33 4.99
CA VAL A 55 -6.06 13.80 4.67
C VAL A 55 -7.13 14.14 5.72
N ARG A 56 -6.71 14.57 6.93
CA ARG A 56 -7.62 15.06 7.98
C ARG A 56 -8.13 16.48 7.71
N ASP A 57 -7.45 17.20 6.85
CA ASP A 57 -7.84 18.54 6.41
C ASP A 57 -8.77 18.40 5.20
N ASP A 58 -10.03 18.71 5.40
CA ASP A 58 -11.08 18.61 4.39
C ASP A 58 -10.88 19.65 3.28
N VAL A 59 -10.35 20.83 3.60
CA VAL A 59 -10.03 21.88 2.61
C VAL A 59 -8.92 21.39 1.68
N ALA A 60 -7.82 20.88 2.22
CA ALA A 60 -6.70 20.37 1.42
C ALA A 60 -7.13 19.21 0.51
N LEU A 61 -8.00 18.32 0.99
CA LEU A 61 -8.51 17.22 0.17
C LEU A 61 -9.53 17.68 -0.88
N THR A 62 -10.31 18.71 -0.58
CA THR A 62 -11.21 19.37 -1.53
C THR A 62 -10.42 20.07 -2.64
N GLU A 63 -9.32 20.74 -2.31
CA GLU A 63 -8.41 21.34 -3.29
C GLU A 63 -7.78 20.30 -4.21
N LEU A 64 -7.34 19.15 -3.67
CA LEU A 64 -6.89 18.01 -4.47
C LEU A 64 -8.02 17.56 -5.43
N ALA A 65 -9.22 17.36 -4.91
CA ALA A 65 -10.36 16.89 -5.69
C ALA A 65 -10.73 17.83 -6.86
N ALA A 66 -10.59 19.14 -6.66
CA ALA A 66 -10.79 20.13 -7.72
C ALA A 66 -9.70 20.08 -8.83
N HIS A 67 -8.58 19.44 -8.57
CA HIS A 67 -7.41 19.39 -9.47
C HIS A 67 -7.26 18.07 -10.23
N VAL A 68 -8.03 17.03 -9.86
CA VAL A 68 -7.90 15.67 -10.41
C VAL A 68 -9.21 15.15 -10.97
N ASP A 69 -9.14 14.09 -11.78
CA ASP A 69 -10.31 13.46 -12.42
C ASP A 69 -10.74 12.16 -11.69
N GLY A 70 -9.98 11.72 -10.68
CA GLY A 70 -10.26 10.56 -9.84
C GLY A 70 -9.27 10.43 -8.71
N ILE A 71 -9.61 9.66 -7.66
CA ILE A 71 -8.75 9.53 -6.47
C ILE A 71 -8.58 8.06 -6.06
N ILE A 72 -7.33 7.66 -5.81
CA ILE A 72 -6.98 6.41 -5.13
C ILE A 72 -6.57 6.75 -3.69
N HIS A 73 -7.33 6.27 -2.70
CA HIS A 73 -7.09 6.59 -1.29
C HIS A 73 -6.31 5.48 -0.58
N LEU A 74 -5.02 5.76 -0.31
CA LEU A 74 -4.10 4.84 0.39
C LEU A 74 -3.66 5.37 1.76
N ALA A 75 -3.83 6.67 2.02
CA ALA A 75 -3.35 7.30 3.24
C ALA A 75 -3.96 6.66 4.49
N ALA A 76 -3.11 6.20 5.39
CA ALA A 76 -3.53 5.63 6.67
C ALA A 76 -2.38 5.58 7.68
N VAL A 77 -2.72 5.63 8.96
CA VAL A 77 -1.81 5.24 10.03
C VAL A 77 -1.92 3.73 10.19
N LEU A 78 -0.80 3.05 9.91
CA LEU A 78 -0.70 1.59 9.88
C LEU A 78 -0.27 1.01 11.23
N GLY A 79 -0.49 -0.28 11.39
CA GLY A 79 0.06 -1.10 12.47
C GLY A 79 -1.02 -1.76 13.32
N THR A 80 -1.02 -3.09 13.34
CA THR A 80 -1.97 -3.87 14.13
C THR A 80 -1.68 -3.80 15.63
N GLN A 81 -0.42 -3.89 16.02
CA GLN A 81 0.01 -3.82 17.42
C GLN A 81 0.25 -2.38 17.89
N GLU A 82 0.83 -1.57 17.03
CA GLU A 82 1.22 -0.19 17.30
C GLU A 82 0.00 0.70 17.60
N THR A 83 -1.11 0.45 16.91
CA THR A 83 -2.35 1.22 17.08
C THR A 83 -3.20 0.80 18.27
N ILE A 84 -2.88 -0.32 18.92
CA ILE A 84 -3.54 -0.71 20.19
C ILE A 84 -3.11 0.22 21.32
N LYS A 85 -1.81 0.47 21.43
CA LYS A 85 -1.25 1.30 22.52
C LYS A 85 -1.59 2.79 22.36
N ASN A 86 -1.71 3.27 21.13
CA ASN A 86 -2.02 4.67 20.82
C ASN A 86 -3.07 4.74 19.71
N PRO A 87 -4.37 4.53 20.02
CA PRO A 87 -5.42 4.42 19.01
C PRO A 87 -5.81 5.76 18.37
N ARG A 88 -5.72 6.88 19.10
CA ARG A 88 -6.24 8.19 18.66
C ARG A 88 -5.66 8.67 17.32
N PRO A 89 -4.33 8.68 17.08
CA PRO A 89 -3.78 9.13 15.80
C PRO A 89 -4.28 8.29 14.61
N ALA A 90 -4.41 6.96 14.80
CA ALA A 90 -4.92 6.07 13.77
C ALA A 90 -6.42 6.31 13.53
N ALA A 91 -7.22 6.45 14.59
CA ALA A 91 -8.63 6.76 14.46
C ALA A 91 -8.86 8.08 13.73
N MET A 92 -8.17 9.14 14.14
CA MET A 92 -8.30 10.45 13.49
C MET A 92 -7.89 10.43 12.02
N SER A 93 -6.73 9.87 11.69
CA SER A 93 -6.27 9.82 10.30
C SER A 93 -7.12 8.92 9.42
N ASN A 94 -7.44 7.72 9.89
CA ASN A 94 -8.08 6.72 9.04
C ASN A 94 -9.57 7.01 8.85
N LEU A 95 -10.27 7.48 9.91
CA LEU A 95 -11.71 7.79 9.82
C LEU A 95 -11.94 9.14 9.15
N MET A 96 -11.33 10.21 9.66
CA MET A 96 -11.54 11.53 9.08
C MET A 96 -11.01 11.61 7.66
N GLY A 97 -9.79 11.08 7.41
CA GLY A 97 -9.23 11.04 6.06
C GLY A 97 -10.08 10.24 5.07
N GLY A 98 -10.61 9.09 5.52
CA GLY A 98 -11.52 8.29 4.69
C GLY A 98 -12.87 8.97 4.41
N LEU A 99 -13.45 9.66 5.41
CA LEU A 99 -14.68 10.43 5.21
C LEU A 99 -14.45 11.63 4.29
N ASN A 100 -13.40 12.43 4.52
CA ASN A 100 -13.05 13.56 3.67
C ASN A 100 -12.82 13.12 2.21
N PHE A 101 -12.19 11.96 1.99
CA PHE A 101 -12.05 11.36 0.66
C PHE A 101 -13.40 11.05 0.02
N LEU A 102 -14.34 10.46 0.75
CA LEU A 102 -15.67 10.14 0.22
C LEU A 102 -16.50 11.39 -0.05
N GLU A 103 -16.43 12.39 0.82
CA GLU A 103 -17.10 13.67 0.63
C GLU A 103 -16.54 14.44 -0.58
N ALA A 104 -15.23 14.45 -0.76
CA ALA A 104 -14.58 15.03 -1.93
C ALA A 104 -15.01 14.32 -3.22
N CYS A 105 -15.06 12.98 -3.22
CA CYS A 105 -15.59 12.22 -4.36
C CYS A 105 -17.07 12.55 -4.65
N ALA A 106 -17.90 12.70 -3.62
CA ALA A 106 -19.30 13.06 -3.78
C ALA A 106 -19.46 14.48 -4.34
N GLN A 107 -18.75 15.45 -3.77
CA GLN A 107 -18.83 16.86 -4.14
C GLN A 107 -18.42 17.12 -5.60
N TYR A 108 -17.36 16.48 -6.07
CA TYR A 108 -16.81 16.66 -7.42
C TYR A 108 -17.22 15.54 -8.39
N ASN A 109 -18.10 14.62 -7.97
CA ASN A 109 -18.53 13.47 -8.75
C ASN A 109 -17.35 12.67 -9.34
N LEU A 110 -16.30 12.46 -8.52
CA LEU A 110 -15.09 11.75 -8.92
C LEU A 110 -15.23 10.23 -8.72
N PRO A 111 -14.70 9.43 -9.64
CA PRO A 111 -14.50 8.01 -9.38
C PRO A 111 -13.41 7.84 -8.33
N GLY A 112 -13.50 6.78 -7.54
CA GLY A 112 -12.53 6.50 -6.50
C GLY A 112 -12.16 5.03 -6.38
N ALA A 113 -10.98 4.75 -5.83
CA ALA A 113 -10.61 3.44 -5.34
C ALA A 113 -10.08 3.56 -3.89
N TYR A 114 -10.57 2.68 -3.02
CA TYR A 114 -10.19 2.64 -1.62
C TYR A 114 -9.47 1.33 -1.30
N ILE A 115 -8.28 1.40 -0.69
CA ILE A 115 -7.62 0.20 -0.20
C ILE A 115 -8.17 -0.20 1.17
N CYS A 116 -8.76 -1.37 1.26
CA CYS A 116 -9.25 -1.97 2.49
C CYS A 116 -8.13 -2.65 3.27
N VAL A 117 -8.42 -3.02 4.52
CA VAL A 117 -7.50 -3.82 5.34
C VAL A 117 -7.69 -5.31 5.09
N GLY A 118 -6.58 -6.05 4.93
CA GLY A 118 -6.62 -7.51 4.81
C GLY A 118 -7.21 -8.18 6.06
N ASN A 119 -6.65 -7.88 7.21
CA ASN A 119 -7.05 -8.48 8.49
C ASN A 119 -8.26 -7.75 9.11
N HIS A 120 -9.37 -7.64 8.39
CA HIS A 120 -10.55 -6.87 8.76
C HIS A 120 -11.26 -7.39 10.03
N TRP A 121 -11.06 -8.66 10.39
CA TRP A 121 -11.63 -9.29 11.61
C TRP A 121 -10.87 -8.97 12.90
N MET A 122 -9.67 -8.36 12.81
CA MET A 122 -8.85 -8.10 14.00
C MET A 122 -9.37 -6.90 14.81
N ASN A 123 -9.38 -7.04 16.14
CA ASN A 123 -9.79 -6.01 17.09
C ASN A 123 -8.63 -5.07 17.45
N ASN A 124 -8.18 -4.29 16.50
CA ASN A 124 -7.23 -3.19 16.69
C ASN A 124 -7.70 -1.95 15.94
N THR A 125 -7.19 -0.78 16.31
CA THR A 125 -7.67 0.50 15.76
C THR A 125 -7.49 0.58 14.24
N TYR A 126 -6.40 0.05 13.70
CA TYR A 126 -6.16 0.05 12.25
C TYR A 126 -7.24 -0.74 11.51
N SER A 127 -7.50 -2.00 11.92
CA SER A 127 -8.50 -2.85 11.27
C SER A 127 -9.91 -2.29 11.43
N ILE A 128 -10.28 -1.86 12.64
CA ILE A 128 -11.60 -1.28 12.91
C ILE A 128 -11.85 -0.06 12.03
N THR A 129 -10.93 0.91 12.03
CA THR A 129 -11.12 2.17 11.29
C THR A 129 -11.16 1.97 9.79
N LYS A 130 -10.32 1.10 9.24
CA LYS A 130 -10.33 0.78 7.82
C LYS A 130 -11.63 0.08 7.39
N THR A 131 -12.13 -0.85 8.19
CA THR A 131 -13.41 -1.55 7.94
C THR A 131 -14.61 -0.60 8.07
N MET A 132 -14.56 0.37 8.97
CA MET A 132 -15.60 1.40 9.05
C MET A 132 -15.70 2.20 7.75
N ILE A 133 -14.58 2.64 7.17
CA ILE A 133 -14.60 3.38 5.89
C ILE A 133 -15.10 2.49 4.75
N GLU A 134 -14.75 1.21 4.70
CA GLU A 134 -15.33 0.27 3.74
C GLU A 134 -16.86 0.24 3.79
N ARG A 135 -17.44 0.30 5.00
CA ARG A 135 -18.90 0.40 5.16
C ARG A 135 -19.46 1.74 4.74
N PHE A 136 -18.73 2.83 5.01
CA PHE A 136 -19.09 4.16 4.52
C PHE A 136 -19.05 4.24 2.98
N VAL A 137 -18.08 3.59 2.31
CA VAL A 137 -18.06 3.50 0.84
C VAL A 137 -19.38 2.97 0.31
N ARG A 138 -19.87 1.84 0.84
CA ARG A 138 -21.15 1.26 0.41
C ARG A 138 -22.33 2.20 0.65
N MET A 139 -22.37 2.87 1.81
CA MET A 139 -23.41 3.85 2.11
C MET A 139 -23.35 5.04 1.16
N PHE A 140 -22.16 5.61 0.92
CA PHE A 140 -22.00 6.75 0.00
C PHE A 140 -22.36 6.37 -1.45
N ASN A 141 -21.94 5.20 -1.92
CA ASN A 141 -22.31 4.73 -3.26
C ASN A 141 -23.82 4.62 -3.41
N LYS A 142 -24.51 4.00 -2.43
CA LYS A 142 -25.93 3.77 -2.47
C LYS A 142 -26.75 5.06 -2.29
N ASP A 143 -26.41 5.85 -1.25
CA ASP A 143 -27.28 6.92 -0.78
C ASP A 143 -26.87 8.32 -1.31
N ARG A 144 -25.61 8.46 -1.77
CA ARG A 144 -25.08 9.73 -2.30
C ARG A 144 -24.59 9.63 -3.75
N GLY A 145 -24.73 8.45 -4.38
CA GLY A 145 -24.39 8.24 -5.79
C GLY A 145 -22.90 8.34 -6.10
N THR A 146 -22.00 8.11 -5.11
CA THR A 146 -20.58 8.08 -5.39
C THR A 146 -20.21 6.82 -6.17
N ARG A 147 -19.04 6.84 -6.78
CA ARG A 147 -18.49 5.73 -7.56
C ARG A 147 -17.12 5.36 -7.00
N VAL A 148 -17.12 4.63 -5.90
CA VAL A 148 -15.88 4.21 -5.23
C VAL A 148 -15.85 2.70 -5.11
N ASN A 149 -14.81 2.05 -5.64
CA ASN A 149 -14.58 0.63 -5.53
C ASN A 149 -13.58 0.31 -4.42
N CYS A 150 -13.84 -0.76 -3.68
CA CYS A 150 -13.00 -1.25 -2.58
C CYS A 150 -12.07 -2.36 -3.05
N VAL A 151 -10.77 -2.25 -2.76
CA VAL A 151 -9.76 -3.29 -3.05
C VAL A 151 -9.13 -3.74 -1.74
N ARG A 152 -9.09 -5.04 -1.48
CA ARG A 152 -8.43 -5.65 -0.33
C ARG A 152 -7.25 -6.49 -0.77
N ALA A 153 -6.08 -6.20 -0.22
CA ALA A 153 -4.88 -6.98 -0.39
C ALA A 153 -4.27 -7.31 0.97
N VAL A 154 -3.76 -8.51 1.12
CA VAL A 154 -3.11 -8.97 2.36
C VAL A 154 -1.60 -9.04 2.15
N ASN A 155 -0.83 -8.58 3.15
CA ASN A 155 0.64 -8.67 3.16
C ASN A 155 1.34 -8.30 1.84
N ALA A 156 1.04 -7.10 1.32
CA ALA A 156 1.75 -6.58 0.15
C ALA A 156 3.27 -6.55 0.39
N TYR A 157 4.03 -7.12 -0.52
CA TYR A 157 5.50 -7.19 -0.45
C TYR A 157 6.14 -6.78 -1.79
N GLY A 158 7.41 -6.41 -1.74
CA GLY A 158 8.21 -6.10 -2.93
C GLY A 158 9.37 -5.16 -2.66
N PRO A 159 10.17 -4.84 -3.68
CA PRO A 159 11.23 -3.86 -3.60
C PRO A 159 10.76 -2.52 -3.04
N ARG A 160 11.65 -1.76 -2.43
CA ARG A 160 11.36 -0.46 -1.80
C ARG A 160 10.45 -0.51 -0.56
N GLN A 161 10.09 -1.68 -0.07
CA GLN A 161 9.46 -1.80 1.25
C GLN A 161 10.48 -1.39 2.34
N VAL A 162 9.99 -0.68 3.37
CA VAL A 162 10.87 -0.19 4.44
C VAL A 162 11.63 -1.36 5.07
N ALA A 163 12.95 -1.24 5.10
CA ALA A 163 13.83 -2.26 5.68
C ALA A 163 13.57 -2.46 7.18
N ALA A 164 13.74 -3.69 7.64
CA ALA A 164 13.70 -4.05 9.05
C ALA A 164 15.10 -4.06 9.67
N THR A 165 15.18 -4.20 10.99
CA THR A 165 16.45 -4.36 11.71
C THR A 165 17.22 -5.59 11.16
N PRO A 166 18.55 -5.48 10.94
CA PRO A 166 19.42 -4.37 11.35
C PRO A 166 19.55 -3.21 10.34
N PHE A 167 19.01 -3.33 9.13
CA PHE A 167 19.20 -2.35 8.06
C PHE A 167 18.23 -1.15 8.12
N GLY A 168 17.20 -1.20 8.98
CA GLY A 168 16.25 -0.13 9.14
C GLY A 168 15.43 -0.23 10.42
N HIS A 169 14.79 0.88 10.79
CA HIS A 169 13.96 0.98 12.00
C HIS A 169 12.48 1.14 11.64
N GLY A 170 11.96 0.24 10.81
CA GLY A 170 10.54 0.25 10.47
C GLY A 170 9.67 0.20 11.74
N LYS A 171 8.83 1.22 11.94
CA LYS A 171 7.93 1.30 13.11
C LYS A 171 6.93 0.14 13.14
N VAL A 172 6.54 -0.34 11.97
CA VAL A 172 5.60 -1.45 11.80
C VAL A 172 6.36 -2.65 11.27
N ARG A 173 6.35 -3.73 12.04
CA ARG A 173 6.99 -4.99 11.62
C ARG A 173 6.21 -5.60 10.45
N LYS A 174 6.91 -5.90 9.37
CA LYS A 174 6.39 -6.60 8.21
C LYS A 174 7.19 -7.88 8.00
N ILE A 175 6.50 -8.98 7.72
CA ILE A 175 7.08 -10.32 7.63
C ILE A 175 8.23 -10.37 6.63
N THR A 176 8.02 -9.96 5.37
CA THR A 176 9.02 -10.07 4.32
C THR A 176 10.29 -9.26 4.61
N PRO A 177 10.24 -7.95 4.93
CA PRO A 177 11.44 -7.21 5.31
C PRO A 177 12.13 -7.78 6.53
N ALA A 178 11.39 -8.26 7.54
CA ALA A 178 11.97 -8.84 8.73
C ALA A 178 12.79 -10.11 8.41
N PHE A 179 12.22 -11.01 7.64
CA PHE A 179 12.88 -12.26 7.25
C PHE A 179 14.10 -12.01 6.35
N VAL A 180 13.92 -11.18 5.30
CA VAL A 180 15.00 -10.86 4.36
C VAL A 180 16.18 -10.17 5.06
N CYS A 181 15.91 -9.15 5.88
CA CYS A 181 16.98 -8.42 6.59
C CYS A 181 17.75 -9.32 7.55
N ARG A 182 17.07 -10.19 8.30
CA ARG A 182 17.72 -11.14 9.21
C ARG A 182 18.56 -12.16 8.44
N ALA A 183 18.01 -12.76 7.40
CA ALA A 183 18.75 -13.73 6.57
C ALA A 183 20.00 -13.12 5.90
N LEU A 184 19.91 -11.88 5.40
CA LEU A 184 21.04 -11.14 4.84
C LEU A 184 22.14 -10.87 5.87
N SER A 185 21.78 -10.73 7.16
CA SER A 185 22.71 -10.47 8.27
C SER A 185 23.16 -11.72 9.01
N ASP A 186 22.91 -12.92 8.48
CA ASP A 186 23.21 -14.21 9.13
C ASP A 186 22.54 -14.37 10.52
N MET A 187 21.44 -13.65 10.75
CA MET A 187 20.66 -13.76 11.97
C MET A 187 19.54 -14.80 11.79
N PRO A 188 19.18 -15.56 12.84
CA PRO A 188 18.06 -16.49 12.76
C PRO A 188 16.77 -15.78 12.36
N ILE A 189 15.99 -16.36 11.43
CA ILE A 189 14.64 -15.89 11.11
C ILE A 189 13.73 -16.22 12.29
N GLU A 190 13.06 -15.22 12.85
CA GLU A 190 12.15 -15.40 13.97
C GLU A 190 10.72 -15.62 13.46
N VAL A 191 10.21 -16.82 13.70
CA VAL A 191 8.81 -17.17 13.45
C VAL A 191 8.05 -17.13 14.78
N TYR A 192 6.93 -16.39 14.82
CA TYR A 192 6.07 -16.31 15.98
C TYR A 192 4.98 -17.38 15.90
N GLY A 193 4.78 -18.11 17.00
CA GLY A 193 3.89 -19.27 17.05
C GLY A 193 4.52 -20.52 16.41
N ASP A 194 3.70 -21.40 15.87
CA ASP A 194 4.16 -22.64 15.21
C ASP A 194 4.51 -22.44 13.71
N GLY A 195 4.23 -21.25 13.17
CA GLY A 195 4.50 -20.92 11.79
C GLY A 195 3.55 -21.59 10.77
N GLN A 196 2.50 -22.29 11.22
CA GLN A 196 1.51 -22.94 10.36
C GLN A 196 0.42 -21.98 9.89
N GLN A 197 0.32 -20.80 10.51
CA GLN A 197 -0.63 -19.78 10.08
C GLN A 197 -0.37 -19.36 8.63
N VAL A 198 -1.44 -19.21 7.86
CA VAL A 198 -1.38 -18.77 6.47
C VAL A 198 -0.94 -17.31 6.40
N SER A 199 -0.01 -17.02 5.49
CA SER A 199 0.47 -15.68 5.17
C SER A 199 0.27 -15.42 3.69
N ASP A 200 -0.89 -14.84 3.35
CA ASP A 200 -1.17 -14.44 1.98
C ASP A 200 -0.23 -13.30 1.57
N MET A 201 0.67 -13.62 0.66
CA MET A 201 1.69 -12.69 0.19
C MET A 201 1.33 -12.19 -1.21
N VAL A 202 1.10 -10.89 -1.36
CA VAL A 202 0.74 -10.29 -2.65
C VAL A 202 1.87 -9.38 -3.13
N TYR A 203 2.31 -9.56 -4.37
CA TYR A 203 3.29 -8.65 -4.95
C TYR A 203 2.67 -7.25 -5.09
N VAL A 204 3.40 -6.23 -4.65
CA VAL A 204 2.91 -4.85 -4.59
C VAL A 204 2.50 -4.29 -5.96
N GLY A 205 3.13 -4.74 -7.03
CA GLY A 205 2.73 -4.37 -8.41
C GLY A 205 1.34 -4.85 -8.78
N ASP A 206 0.93 -6.05 -8.30
CA ASP A 206 -0.42 -6.57 -8.53
C ASP A 206 -1.46 -5.79 -7.72
N VAL A 207 -1.11 -5.38 -6.50
CA VAL A 207 -1.96 -4.48 -5.69
C VAL A 207 -2.17 -3.13 -6.39
N ALA A 208 -1.10 -2.55 -6.91
CA ALA A 208 -1.18 -1.28 -7.65
C ALA A 208 -2.05 -1.39 -8.89
N LYS A 209 -1.85 -2.46 -9.68
CA LYS A 209 -2.65 -2.75 -10.88
C LYS A 209 -4.13 -2.91 -10.53
N ALA A 210 -4.46 -3.65 -9.47
CA ALA A 210 -5.84 -3.84 -9.04
C ALA A 210 -6.52 -2.54 -8.62
N LEU A 211 -5.80 -1.66 -7.91
CA LEU A 211 -6.31 -0.34 -7.50
C LEU A 211 -6.59 0.56 -8.71
N VAL A 212 -5.70 0.56 -9.70
CA VAL A 212 -5.91 1.36 -10.92
C VAL A 212 -7.08 0.81 -11.74
N LEU A 213 -7.19 -0.51 -11.89
CA LEU A 213 -8.33 -1.15 -12.54
C LEU A 213 -9.65 -0.85 -11.82
N ALA A 214 -9.67 -0.91 -10.48
CA ALA A 214 -10.85 -0.58 -9.69
C ALA A 214 -11.30 0.88 -9.89
N LEU A 215 -10.35 1.81 -10.04
CA LEU A 215 -10.64 3.19 -10.39
C LEU A 215 -11.19 3.33 -11.81
N GLU A 216 -10.62 2.64 -12.79
CA GLU A 216 -11.09 2.63 -14.18
C GLU A 216 -12.52 2.08 -14.29
N GLU A 217 -12.85 1.01 -13.57
CA GLU A 217 -14.22 0.48 -13.48
C GLU A 217 -15.18 1.51 -12.86
N ALA A 218 -14.77 2.18 -11.78
CA ALA A 218 -15.56 3.26 -11.19
C ALA A 218 -15.78 4.43 -12.17
N GLN A 219 -14.77 4.79 -12.97
CA GLN A 219 -14.88 5.79 -14.03
C GLN A 219 -15.85 5.36 -15.14
N ALA A 220 -15.86 4.09 -15.48
CA ALA A 220 -16.80 3.53 -16.46
C ALA A 220 -18.26 3.45 -15.94
N GLY A 221 -18.46 3.70 -14.64
CA GLY A 221 -19.77 3.61 -13.97
C GLY A 221 -20.03 2.24 -13.33
N ASN A 222 -19.06 1.33 -13.36
CA ASN A 222 -19.17 0.00 -12.77
C ASN A 222 -18.80 0.09 -11.27
N VAL A 223 -19.81 0.28 -10.42
CA VAL A 223 -19.67 0.26 -8.97
C VAL A 223 -19.85 -1.20 -8.49
N ILE A 224 -18.82 -1.70 -7.83
CA ILE A 224 -18.78 -3.08 -7.33
C ILE A 224 -19.13 -3.03 -5.84
N ASP A 225 -20.28 -3.58 -5.47
CA ASP A 225 -20.75 -3.58 -4.07
C ASP A 225 -19.89 -4.46 -3.15
N GLU A 226 -19.27 -5.49 -3.71
CA GLU A 226 -18.36 -6.36 -2.99
C GLU A 226 -16.93 -5.81 -2.99
N VAL A 227 -16.13 -6.25 -2.03
CA VAL A 227 -14.71 -5.92 -1.98
C VAL A 227 -13.96 -6.77 -3.00
N ILE A 228 -13.18 -6.13 -3.86
CA ILE A 228 -12.30 -6.81 -4.81
C ILE A 228 -11.12 -7.39 -4.03
N GLU A 229 -11.10 -8.70 -3.85
CA GLU A 229 -10.04 -9.41 -3.14
C GLU A 229 -8.84 -9.65 -4.07
N VAL A 230 -7.65 -9.25 -3.61
CA VAL A 230 -6.38 -9.45 -4.32
C VAL A 230 -5.47 -10.31 -3.46
N GLY A 231 -5.25 -11.52 -3.88
CA GLY A 231 -4.48 -12.52 -3.15
C GLY A 231 -3.66 -13.43 -4.08
N PRO A 232 -2.77 -14.25 -3.51
CA PRO A 232 -2.05 -15.27 -4.25
C PRO A 232 -3.02 -16.39 -4.67
N LYS A 233 -2.67 -17.09 -5.74
CA LYS A 233 -3.41 -18.31 -6.14
C LYS A 233 -3.23 -19.44 -5.13
N ASP A 234 -2.01 -19.56 -4.59
CA ASP A 234 -1.62 -20.59 -3.62
C ASP A 234 -1.15 -19.93 -2.33
N ASN A 235 -1.84 -20.20 -1.25
CA ASN A 235 -1.51 -19.68 0.06
C ASN A 235 -0.26 -20.36 0.63
N LYS A 236 0.56 -19.61 1.36
CA LYS A 236 1.77 -20.10 2.01
C LYS A 236 1.67 -19.95 3.52
N THR A 237 2.21 -20.91 4.25
CA THR A 237 2.43 -20.79 5.69
C THR A 237 3.59 -19.84 5.96
N VAL A 238 3.64 -19.29 7.16
CA VAL A 238 4.80 -18.47 7.59
C VAL A 238 6.11 -19.25 7.53
N ASN A 239 6.09 -20.55 7.84
CA ASN A 239 7.27 -21.44 7.73
C ASN A 239 7.72 -21.55 6.27
N GLU A 240 6.82 -21.77 5.32
CA GLU A 240 7.16 -21.83 3.88
C GLU A 240 7.73 -20.50 3.37
N VAL A 241 7.21 -19.37 3.85
CA VAL A 241 7.75 -18.03 3.51
C VAL A 241 9.17 -17.89 4.08
N ALA A 242 9.39 -18.29 5.34
CA ALA A 242 10.70 -18.23 5.99
C ALA A 242 11.74 -19.08 5.25
N GLU A 243 11.39 -20.33 4.91
CA GLU A 243 12.22 -21.23 4.13
C GLU A 243 12.55 -20.68 2.74
N THR A 244 11.54 -20.15 2.03
CA THR A 244 11.73 -19.53 0.73
C THR A 244 12.73 -18.38 0.80
N VAL A 245 12.60 -17.49 1.80
CA VAL A 245 13.51 -16.37 1.99
C VAL A 245 14.93 -16.85 2.33
N ALA A 246 15.06 -17.84 3.23
CA ALA A 246 16.36 -18.39 3.60
C ALA A 246 17.10 -18.96 2.38
N ASN A 247 16.40 -19.77 1.59
CA ASN A 247 16.97 -20.41 0.38
C ASN A 247 17.38 -19.35 -0.67
N MET A 248 16.53 -18.37 -0.92
CA MET A 248 16.82 -17.29 -1.88
C MET A 248 18.03 -16.44 -1.45
N VAL A 249 18.14 -16.11 -0.16
CA VAL A 249 19.25 -15.32 0.38
C VAL A 249 20.54 -16.13 0.35
N SER A 250 20.52 -17.42 0.67
CA SER A 250 21.68 -18.29 0.56
C SER A 250 22.22 -18.35 -0.88
N ALA A 251 21.35 -18.61 -1.84
CA ALA A 251 21.72 -18.64 -3.26
C ALA A 251 22.26 -17.26 -3.75
N PHE A 252 21.69 -16.16 -3.26
CA PHE A 252 22.18 -14.81 -3.55
C PHE A 252 23.60 -14.59 -2.98
N LYS A 253 23.86 -15.00 -1.74
CA LYS A 253 25.19 -14.88 -1.11
C LYS A 253 26.25 -15.72 -1.82
N GLU A 254 25.94 -16.96 -2.14
CA GLU A 254 26.85 -17.87 -2.89
C GLU A 254 27.24 -17.25 -4.24
N LYS A 255 26.27 -16.76 -5.01
CA LYS A 255 26.50 -16.10 -6.30
C LYS A 255 27.40 -14.87 -6.16
N ASN A 256 27.19 -14.05 -5.13
CA ASN A 256 27.98 -12.83 -4.92
C ASN A 256 29.36 -13.11 -4.34
N GLN A 257 29.54 -14.15 -3.51
CA GLN A 257 30.86 -14.60 -3.07
C GLN A 257 31.71 -15.05 -4.26
N PHE A 258 31.15 -15.80 -5.20
CA PHE A 258 31.81 -16.19 -6.43
C PHE A 258 32.27 -14.98 -7.27
N LEU A 259 31.42 -13.97 -7.42
CA LEU A 259 31.77 -12.74 -8.13
C LEU A 259 32.90 -11.95 -7.45
N LEU A 260 32.89 -11.84 -6.12
CA LEU A 260 33.94 -11.20 -5.33
C LEU A 260 35.26 -11.92 -5.42
N SER A 261 35.27 -13.25 -5.35
CA SER A 261 36.47 -14.08 -5.49
C SER A 261 37.07 -13.97 -6.89
N THR A 262 36.26 -13.92 -7.93
CA THR A 262 36.67 -13.72 -9.32
C THR A 262 37.28 -12.34 -9.54
N TYR A 263 36.73 -11.30 -8.93
CA TYR A 263 37.23 -9.92 -9.01
C TYR A 263 38.57 -9.74 -8.30
N GLN A 264 38.78 -10.42 -7.15
CA GLN A 264 40.07 -10.42 -6.45
C GLN A 264 41.17 -11.15 -7.22
N CYS A 265 40.84 -12.19 -7.96
CA CYS A 265 41.81 -12.89 -8.84
C CYS A 265 42.24 -12.06 -10.05
N VAL A 266 41.41 -11.13 -10.56
CA VAL A 266 41.75 -10.26 -11.67
C VAL A 266 42.63 -9.07 -11.25
N GLN A 267 42.56 -8.64 -9.99
CA GLN A 267 43.41 -7.55 -9.48
C GLN A 267 44.79 -8.03 -8.98
N ALA A 268 44.99 -9.33 -8.81
CA ALA A 268 46.23 -9.92 -8.35
C ALA A 268 47.19 -10.33 -9.51
N LYS A 269 46.89 -9.99 -10.75
CA LYS A 269 47.74 -10.14 -11.94
C LYS A 269 48.12 -8.76 -12.50
#